data_fae5468e2b5b794477ef6ef24c5c5bd8
#
_entry.id   fae5468e2b5b794477ef6ef24c5c5bd8
#
_cell.length_a   1.000
_cell.length_b   1.000
_cell.length_c   1.000
_cell.angle_alpha   90.00
_cell.angle_beta   90.00
_cell.angle_gamma   90.00
#
_symmetry.space_group_name_H-M   'P 1'
#
loop_
_entity.id
_entity.type
_entity.pdbx_description
1 polymer ?
#
loop_
_entity_poly.entity_id
_entity_poly.type
_entity_poly.pdbx_seq_one_letter_code
_entity_poly.pdbx_strand_id
1 'polypeptide(L)'
;MIIKKKFLLIIFFALASCGYQSIYAKKDNSVFFIKEINLNGNKEINRTITEQLPKQTNNLGKTPYNVELTSNKLNNIIARDSLGNPSIYSVTIDVKVVLKNGKIIIKERNFNKDFSYNAMDNKFDQLKYQKKYWEKFN
;
A
#
# COMPACT_ATOMS: atom_id res chain seq x y z
N MET A 1 -29.33 48.76 -5.90
CA MET A 1 -28.05 48.16 -6.43
C MET A 1 -27.10 47.65 -5.35
N ILE A 2 -27.19 48.12 -4.13
CA ILE A 2 -26.33 47.79 -3.00
C ILE A 2 -26.62 46.39 -2.40
N ILE A 3 -27.86 45.95 -2.40
CA ILE A 3 -28.30 44.65 -1.82
C ILE A 3 -27.71 43.47 -2.60
N LYS A 4 -27.66 43.56 -3.93
CA LYS A 4 -27.08 42.49 -4.79
C LYS A 4 -25.58 42.29 -4.57
N LYS A 5 -24.83 43.37 -4.27
CA LYS A 5 -23.39 43.29 -3.97
C LYS A 5 -23.15 42.62 -2.61
N LYS A 6 -23.96 42.90 -1.59
CA LYS A 6 -23.83 42.26 -0.27
C LYS A 6 -24.17 40.77 -0.31
N PHE A 7 -25.15 40.38 -1.12
CA PHE A 7 -25.52 38.96 -1.31
C PHE A 7 -24.40 38.16 -2.02
N LEU A 8 -23.76 38.77 -3.01
CA LEU A 8 -22.62 38.17 -3.71
C LEU A 8 -21.43 37.91 -2.77
N LEU A 9 -21.19 38.83 -1.82
CA LEU A 9 -20.08 38.73 -0.86
C LEU A 9 -20.32 37.61 0.16
N ILE A 10 -21.58 37.36 0.57
CA ILE A 10 -21.93 36.25 1.47
C ILE A 10 -21.75 34.90 0.77
N ILE A 11 -22.07 34.78 -0.52
CA ILE A 11 -21.86 33.54 -1.29
C ILE A 11 -20.36 33.25 -1.41
N PHE A 12 -19.52 34.26 -1.59
CA PHE A 12 -18.07 34.09 -1.68
C PHE A 12 -17.45 33.56 -0.37
N PHE A 13 -17.96 34.01 0.78
CA PHE A 13 -17.55 33.51 2.09
C PHE A 13 -18.02 32.07 2.38
N ALA A 14 -19.19 31.66 1.87
CA ALA A 14 -19.71 30.31 2.03
C ALA A 14 -18.89 29.27 1.24
N LEU A 15 -18.27 29.65 0.12
CA LEU A 15 -17.42 28.76 -0.69
C LEU A 15 -16.01 28.56 -0.11
N ALA A 16 -15.55 29.43 0.79
CA ALA A 16 -14.27 29.32 1.47
C ALA A 16 -14.28 28.32 2.64
N SER A 17 -15.47 27.82 3.03
CA SER A 17 -15.66 26.89 4.17
C SER A 17 -15.48 25.41 3.80
N CYS A 18 -14.97 25.08 2.60
CA CYS A 18 -14.49 23.73 2.33
C CYS A 18 -13.20 23.51 3.12
N GLY A 19 -13.34 23.09 4.39
CA GLY A 19 -12.24 22.70 5.25
C GLY A 19 -11.50 21.50 4.68
N TYR A 20 -10.55 21.77 3.77
CA TYR A 20 -9.57 20.79 3.30
C TYR A 20 -8.64 20.45 4.46
N GLN A 21 -9.01 19.49 5.29
CA GLN A 21 -8.08 18.90 6.24
C GLN A 21 -7.10 18.02 5.47
N SER A 22 -5.85 18.42 5.47
CA SER A 22 -4.76 17.61 4.97
C SER A 22 -4.73 16.26 5.71
N ILE A 23 -5.02 15.17 4.99
CA ILE A 23 -4.99 13.79 5.51
C ILE A 23 -3.56 13.41 5.98
N TYR A 24 -2.56 14.13 5.53
CA TYR A 24 -1.13 13.93 5.85
C TYR A 24 -0.62 14.74 7.05
N ALA A 25 -1.43 15.64 7.62
CA ALA A 25 -1.04 16.45 8.78
C ALA A 25 -1.43 15.81 10.12
N LYS A 26 -1.65 14.49 10.20
CA LYS A 26 -1.79 13.83 11.49
C LYS A 26 -0.43 13.81 12.17
N LYS A 27 -0.23 14.78 13.09
CA LYS A 27 0.74 14.67 14.17
C LYS A 27 0.63 13.26 14.75
N ASP A 28 1.73 12.51 14.79
CA ASP A 28 1.77 11.11 15.24
C ASP A 28 1.34 11.02 16.72
N ASN A 29 0.02 11.03 16.93
CA ASN A 29 -0.61 10.76 18.22
C ASN A 29 -0.78 9.25 18.45
N SER A 30 -0.04 8.40 17.73
CA SER A 30 -0.09 6.97 17.93
C SER A 30 0.34 6.63 19.35
N VAL A 31 -0.54 5.96 20.08
CA VAL A 31 -0.29 5.43 21.43
C VAL A 31 0.60 4.17 21.40
N PHE A 32 1.07 3.76 20.24
CA PHE A 32 1.87 2.56 20.04
C PHE A 32 3.08 2.82 19.13
N PHE A 33 4.05 1.93 19.21
CA PHE A 33 5.18 1.90 18.26
C PHE A 33 5.47 0.47 17.81
N ILE A 34 6.05 0.32 16.63
CA ILE A 34 6.51 -0.98 16.14
C ILE A 34 7.90 -1.22 16.71
N LYS A 35 7.99 -2.25 17.58
CA LYS A 35 9.24 -2.65 18.22
C LYS A 35 10.09 -3.50 17.27
N GLU A 36 9.45 -4.40 16.55
CA GLU A 36 10.11 -5.38 15.70
C GLU A 36 9.21 -5.73 14.51
N ILE A 37 9.85 -5.97 13.36
CA ILE A 37 9.17 -6.43 12.15
C ILE A 37 9.83 -7.73 11.70
N ASN A 38 9.08 -8.84 11.77
CA ASN A 38 9.52 -10.14 11.30
C ASN A 38 9.03 -10.36 9.87
N LEU A 39 9.96 -10.59 8.94
CA LEU A 39 9.70 -10.66 7.50
C LEU A 39 9.88 -12.10 7.00
N ASN A 40 8.83 -12.66 6.40
CA ASN A 40 8.84 -13.98 5.79
C ASN A 40 8.40 -13.91 4.32
N GLY A 41 8.96 -14.77 3.45
CA GLY A 41 8.57 -14.93 2.06
C GLY A 41 9.34 -14.03 1.09
N ASN A 42 8.64 -13.36 0.17
CA ASN A 42 9.25 -12.62 -0.93
C ASN A 42 9.96 -11.35 -0.46
N LYS A 43 11.30 -11.30 -0.66
CA LYS A 43 12.15 -10.21 -0.17
C LYS A 43 11.84 -8.85 -0.81
N GLU A 44 11.49 -8.83 -2.09
CA GLU A 44 11.20 -7.59 -2.82
C GLU A 44 9.90 -6.95 -2.30
N ILE A 45 8.84 -7.75 -2.16
CA ILE A 45 7.55 -7.31 -1.62
C ILE A 45 7.73 -6.81 -0.18
N ASN A 46 8.40 -7.60 0.67
CA ASN A 46 8.65 -7.25 2.05
C ASN A 46 9.39 -5.93 2.19
N ARG A 47 10.44 -5.72 1.39
CA ARG A 47 11.20 -4.46 1.37
C ARG A 47 10.32 -3.28 0.98
N THR A 48 9.56 -3.38 -0.11
CA THR A 48 8.68 -2.31 -0.58
C THR A 48 7.66 -1.90 0.49
N ILE A 49 7.07 -2.88 1.19
CA ILE A 49 6.11 -2.59 2.26
C ILE A 49 6.78 -1.93 3.46
N THR A 50 7.95 -2.44 3.88
CA THR A 50 8.64 -1.90 5.06
C THR A 50 9.22 -0.50 4.86
N GLU A 51 9.62 -0.16 3.64
CA GLU A 51 10.09 1.19 3.28
C GLU A 51 8.99 2.25 3.42
N GLN A 52 7.72 1.85 3.31
CA GLN A 52 6.56 2.74 3.44
C GLN A 52 6.02 2.84 4.87
N LEU A 53 6.46 1.98 5.77
CA LEU A 53 6.05 2.07 7.16
C LEU A 53 6.64 3.32 7.82
N PRO A 54 5.83 4.05 8.62
CA PRO A 54 6.31 5.25 9.28
C PRO A 54 7.45 4.91 10.24
N LYS A 55 8.59 5.58 10.08
CA LYS A 55 9.72 5.48 11.01
C LYS A 55 9.37 6.27 12.26
N GLN A 56 9.10 5.58 13.35
CA GLN A 56 8.77 6.22 14.62
C GLN A 56 10.05 6.59 15.37
N THR A 57 10.22 7.88 15.66
CA THR A 57 11.42 8.41 16.30
C THR A 57 11.30 8.57 17.83
N ASN A 58 10.06 8.60 18.36
CA ASN A 58 9.81 8.74 19.79
C ASN A 58 8.89 7.64 20.31
N ASN A 59 9.41 6.81 21.23
CA ASN A 59 8.74 5.63 21.79
C ASN A 59 8.27 5.83 23.24
N LEU A 60 8.53 7.00 23.84
CA LEU A 60 8.20 7.28 25.25
C LEU A 60 6.67 7.22 25.48
N GLY A 61 6.27 6.40 26.44
CA GLY A 61 4.86 6.26 26.82
C GLY A 61 3.99 5.48 25.82
N LYS A 62 4.57 4.88 24.77
CA LYS A 62 3.83 4.13 23.74
C LYS A 62 3.87 2.62 24.01
N THR A 63 2.79 1.93 23.63
CA THR A 63 2.71 0.47 23.71
C THR A 63 3.51 -0.18 22.58
N PRO A 64 4.44 -1.13 22.90
CA PRO A 64 5.21 -1.84 21.90
C PRO A 64 4.38 -2.90 21.18
N TYR A 65 4.45 -2.94 19.86
CA TYR A 65 3.88 -4.01 19.04
C TYR A 65 4.94 -4.64 18.14
N ASN A 66 4.77 -5.93 17.87
CA ASN A 66 5.54 -6.65 16.87
C ASN A 66 4.66 -6.87 15.62
N VAL A 67 5.25 -6.73 14.46
CA VAL A 67 4.59 -6.96 13.15
C VAL A 67 5.22 -8.20 12.52
N GLU A 68 4.41 -9.17 12.14
CA GLU A 68 4.81 -10.27 11.26
C GLU A 68 4.23 -10.02 9.88
N LEU A 69 5.08 -9.97 8.88
CA LEU A 69 4.72 -9.81 7.49
C LEU A 69 5.14 -11.06 6.73
N THR A 70 4.16 -11.75 6.14
CA THR A 70 4.41 -12.88 5.27
C THR A 70 3.91 -12.55 3.88
N SER A 71 4.78 -12.66 2.87
CA SER A 71 4.42 -12.38 1.49
C SER A 71 4.75 -13.55 0.58
N ASN A 72 3.90 -13.75 -0.44
CA ASN A 72 4.10 -14.74 -1.50
C ASN A 72 3.85 -14.10 -2.85
N LYS A 73 4.58 -14.56 -3.88
CA LYS A 73 4.41 -14.16 -5.27
C LYS A 73 4.42 -15.39 -6.14
N LEU A 74 3.30 -15.65 -6.81
CA LEU A 74 3.15 -16.74 -7.76
C LEU A 74 3.08 -16.18 -9.18
N ASN A 75 3.83 -16.77 -10.09
CA ASN A 75 3.78 -16.47 -11.52
C ASN A 75 3.29 -17.73 -12.26
N ASN A 76 2.18 -17.61 -12.95
CA ASN A 76 1.57 -18.69 -13.72
C ASN A 76 1.46 -18.30 -15.20
N ILE A 77 1.55 -19.29 -16.07
CA ILE A 77 1.23 -19.14 -17.49
C ILE A 77 -0.25 -19.47 -17.64
N ILE A 78 -1.05 -18.52 -18.11
CA ILE A 78 -2.50 -18.68 -18.28
C ILE A 78 -2.91 -18.85 -19.75
N ALA A 79 -2.06 -18.47 -20.70
CA ALA A 79 -2.27 -18.73 -22.12
C ALA A 79 -0.96 -19.01 -22.84
N ARG A 80 -1.06 -19.78 -23.95
CA ARG A 80 0.04 -20.08 -24.87
C ARG A 80 -0.39 -19.73 -26.29
N ASP A 81 0.59 -19.41 -27.15
CA ASP A 81 0.38 -19.21 -28.58
C ASP A 81 0.22 -20.56 -29.34
N SER A 82 0.01 -20.48 -30.64
CA SER A 82 -0.14 -21.66 -31.51
C SER A 82 1.12 -22.55 -31.58
N LEU A 83 2.27 -22.03 -31.20
CA LEU A 83 3.54 -22.74 -31.13
C LEU A 83 3.84 -23.31 -29.75
N GLY A 84 2.94 -23.09 -28.78
CA GLY A 84 3.08 -23.54 -27.40
C GLY A 84 3.90 -22.62 -26.49
N ASN A 85 4.37 -21.46 -26.99
CA ASN A 85 5.09 -20.49 -26.16
C ASN A 85 4.13 -19.73 -25.24
N PRO A 86 4.55 -19.34 -24.02
CA PRO A 86 3.76 -18.51 -23.15
C PRO A 86 3.37 -17.20 -23.82
N SER A 87 2.07 -16.89 -23.87
CA SER A 87 1.54 -15.65 -24.43
C SER A 87 0.97 -14.71 -23.37
N ILE A 88 0.41 -15.26 -22.26
CA ILE A 88 -0.09 -14.46 -21.14
C ILE A 88 0.36 -15.08 -19.83
N TYR A 89 0.86 -14.22 -18.94
CA TYR A 89 1.22 -14.57 -17.57
C TYR A 89 0.20 -13.96 -16.59
N SER A 90 -0.02 -14.66 -15.48
CA SER A 90 -0.72 -14.16 -14.30
C SER A 90 0.25 -14.07 -13.13
N VAL A 91 0.16 -13.02 -12.36
CA VAL A 91 0.90 -12.84 -11.10
C VAL A 91 -0.11 -12.70 -9.98
N THR A 92 0.01 -13.57 -8.99
CA THR A 92 -0.75 -13.49 -7.74
C THR A 92 0.21 -13.06 -6.63
N ILE A 93 -0.17 -12.06 -5.87
CA ILE A 93 0.56 -11.57 -4.71
C ILE A 93 -0.34 -11.68 -3.49
N ASP A 94 0.14 -12.43 -2.50
CA ASP A 94 -0.50 -12.59 -1.20
C ASP A 94 0.37 -11.95 -0.14
N VAL A 95 -0.24 -11.13 0.71
CA VAL A 95 0.43 -10.51 1.86
C VAL A 95 -0.43 -10.70 3.10
N LYS A 96 0.15 -11.32 4.12
CA LYS A 96 -0.44 -11.47 5.44
C LYS A 96 0.31 -10.60 6.42
N VAL A 97 -0.42 -9.76 7.15
CA VAL A 97 0.13 -8.88 8.20
C VAL A 97 -0.53 -9.24 9.52
N VAL A 98 0.29 -9.55 10.51
CA VAL A 98 -0.16 -9.87 11.87
C VAL A 98 0.48 -8.90 12.85
N LEU A 99 -0.36 -8.18 13.61
CA LEU A 99 0.06 -7.28 14.68
C LEU A 99 -0.07 -8.02 16.02
N LYS A 100 1.03 -8.05 16.79
CA LYS A 100 1.10 -8.75 18.09
C LYS A 100 1.53 -7.82 19.22
N ASN A 101 0.97 -8.04 20.41
CA ASN A 101 1.50 -7.52 21.65
C ASN A 101 1.99 -8.71 22.50
N GLY A 102 3.30 -8.91 22.57
CA GLY A 102 3.88 -10.13 23.12
C GLY A 102 3.42 -11.37 22.34
N LYS A 103 2.72 -12.28 23.00
CA LYS A 103 2.15 -13.50 22.38
C LYS A 103 0.73 -13.33 21.86
N ILE A 104 0.08 -12.20 22.14
CA ILE A 104 -1.34 -11.96 21.81
C ILE A 104 -1.43 -11.34 20.41
N ILE A 105 -2.24 -11.94 19.53
CA ILE A 105 -2.59 -11.36 18.24
C ILE A 105 -3.64 -10.28 18.46
N ILE A 106 -3.30 -9.05 18.11
CA ILE A 106 -4.20 -7.89 18.21
C ILE A 106 -5.01 -7.73 16.92
N LYS A 107 -4.36 -7.93 15.77
CA LYS A 107 -5.00 -7.78 14.47
C LYS A 107 -4.28 -8.61 13.42
N GLU A 108 -5.08 -9.19 12.52
CA GLU A 108 -4.59 -9.88 11.33
C GLU A 108 -5.30 -9.32 10.10
N ARG A 109 -4.55 -9.17 9.01
CA ARG A 109 -5.06 -8.75 7.71
C ARG A 109 -4.38 -9.54 6.60
N ASN A 110 -5.20 -9.99 5.65
CA ASN A 110 -4.76 -10.64 4.43
C ASN A 110 -5.10 -9.75 3.26
N PHE A 111 -4.13 -9.57 2.37
CA PHE A 111 -4.26 -8.84 1.13
C PHE A 111 -3.91 -9.81 -0.01
N ASN A 112 -4.77 -9.85 -1.00
CA ASN A 112 -4.55 -10.63 -2.21
C ASN A 112 -4.69 -9.70 -3.41
N LYS A 113 -3.82 -9.85 -4.40
CA LYS A 113 -3.86 -9.09 -5.64
C LYS A 113 -3.41 -9.94 -6.81
N ASP A 114 -4.24 -9.95 -7.86
CA ASP A 114 -3.97 -10.61 -9.12
C ASP A 114 -3.86 -9.60 -10.25
N PHE A 115 -2.94 -9.83 -11.16
CA PHE A 115 -2.88 -9.13 -12.45
C PHE A 115 -2.29 -10.03 -13.52
N SER A 116 -2.66 -9.78 -14.77
CA SER A 116 -2.12 -10.48 -15.92
C SER A 116 -1.45 -9.52 -16.89
N TYR A 117 -0.49 -10.04 -17.66
CA TYR A 117 0.21 -9.28 -18.70
C TYR A 117 0.63 -10.20 -19.84
N ASN A 118 0.74 -9.62 -21.04
CA ASN A 118 1.22 -10.35 -22.21
C ASN A 118 2.72 -10.66 -22.10
N ALA A 119 3.12 -11.81 -22.61
CA ALA A 119 4.54 -12.14 -22.75
C ALA A 119 5.26 -11.05 -23.54
N MET A 120 6.47 -10.74 -23.14
CA MET A 120 7.36 -9.78 -23.79
C MET A 120 8.59 -10.51 -24.26
N ASP A 121 9.11 -10.15 -25.44
CA ASP A 121 10.29 -10.78 -26.03
C ASP A 121 11.53 -10.60 -25.17
N ASN A 122 11.59 -9.48 -24.44
CA ASN A 122 12.68 -9.16 -23.53
C ASN A 122 12.30 -9.41 -22.07
N LYS A 123 13.02 -10.33 -21.42
CA LYS A 123 12.82 -10.66 -20.00
C LYS A 123 13.03 -9.46 -19.07
N PHE A 124 13.92 -8.54 -19.42
CA PHE A 124 14.14 -7.32 -18.63
C PHE A 124 12.93 -6.40 -18.66
N ASP A 125 12.30 -6.21 -19.83
CA ASP A 125 11.08 -5.39 -19.97
C ASP A 125 9.90 -6.02 -19.22
N GLN A 126 9.82 -7.35 -19.22
CA GLN A 126 8.83 -8.11 -18.46
C GLN A 126 8.97 -7.84 -16.95
N LEU A 127 10.19 -7.90 -16.41
CA LEU A 127 10.45 -7.62 -14.99
C LEU A 127 10.15 -6.16 -14.63
N LYS A 128 10.54 -5.21 -15.50
CA LYS A 128 10.26 -3.78 -15.35
C LYS A 128 8.76 -3.49 -15.35
N TYR A 129 8.00 -4.17 -16.22
CA TYR A 129 6.55 -4.06 -16.27
C TYR A 129 5.90 -4.56 -14.98
N GLN A 130 6.29 -5.74 -14.48
CA GLN A 130 5.81 -6.28 -13.22
C GLN A 130 6.06 -5.31 -12.06
N LYS A 131 7.28 -4.74 -11.99
CA LYS A 131 7.66 -3.78 -10.94
C LYS A 131 6.80 -2.52 -11.01
N LYS A 132 6.64 -1.92 -12.20
CA LYS A 132 5.81 -0.74 -12.42
C LYS A 132 4.33 -0.97 -12.05
N TYR A 133 3.82 -2.16 -12.31
CA TYR A 133 2.45 -2.52 -11.98
C TYR A 133 2.26 -2.67 -10.47
N TRP A 134 3.26 -3.24 -9.80
CA TRP A 134 3.28 -3.35 -8.35
C TRP A 134 3.34 -1.99 -7.65
N GLU A 135 4.17 -1.07 -8.13
CA GLU A 135 4.33 0.29 -7.58
C GLU A 135 3.07 1.16 -7.71
N LYS A 136 2.17 0.86 -8.66
CA LYS A 136 0.90 1.58 -8.82
C LYS A 136 -0.18 1.20 -7.81
N PHE A 137 0.03 0.15 -7.02
CA PHE A 137 -0.94 -0.33 -6.02
C PHE A 137 -0.57 0.05 -4.58
N ASN A 138 0.42 0.93 -4.44
CA ASN A 138 0.84 1.50 -3.16
C ASN A 138 0.23 2.88 -2.92
#